data_928776482f6aeaf8097493eead017379
#
_entry.id   928776482f6aeaf8097493eead017379
#
_cell.length_a   1.000
_cell.length_b   1.000
_cell.length_c   1.000
_cell.angle_alpha   90.00
_cell.angle_beta   90.00
_cell.angle_gamma   90.00
#
_symmetry.space_group_name_H-M   'P 1'
#
loop_
_entity.id
_entity.type
_entity.pdbx_description
1 polymer ?
#
loop_
_entity_poly.entity_id
_entity_poly.type
_entity_poly.pdbx_seq_one_letter_code
_entity_poly.pdbx_strand_id
1 'polypeptide(L)'
;MVEAQPLYQMPAGVETRWASPENPGGEKGGGATTHSGRKGRPCMPLKAGESSVLAEVTGASGMIRRIWMTISERTPETLRGIRIDFYWDGCARPAASAPLGDFFGVGLGRMAKFESALFSDPEGRSFNCFVPMPFRTGMKVVLTNESKVDVAMVFYDIDYTLGDRPDDGRLYFHAWFNRENPTECLRDYTILPKVSGRGRFLGVNVGVMVNQKEFFASWWGEGEVKMYLDGDAEHPTLSGTGTEDYLGSAWGLGEFSQAYTGCTHAKGPQFCFYRWHVPDPVYFHTYLRVALQQIGLWDPTNVPLFRAARSRNFYEKSENAINWDNPNIAKYGLMERRDDVSSCAYFYLDRPENDLPALIRPDDRIRGLEPDQ
;
A
#
# COMPACT_ATOMS: atom_id res chain seq x y z
N MET A 1 18.68 -3.98 13.26
CA MET A 1 17.86 -3.12 14.13
C MET A 1 18.20 -1.70 13.72
N VAL A 2 17.21 -0.89 13.33
CA VAL A 2 17.42 0.56 13.30
C VAL A 2 17.82 0.90 14.73
N GLU A 3 19.00 1.47 14.94
CA GLU A 3 19.35 2.00 16.26
C GLU A 3 18.31 3.07 16.60
N ALA A 4 17.30 2.64 17.33
CA ALA A 4 16.34 3.57 17.89
C ALA A 4 17.13 4.46 18.83
N GLN A 5 17.06 5.76 18.62
CA GLN A 5 17.66 6.72 19.54
C GLN A 5 17.24 6.34 20.95
N PRO A 6 18.18 6.20 21.91
CA PRO A 6 17.83 5.80 23.26
C PRO A 6 16.74 6.70 23.83
N LEU A 7 15.71 6.13 24.45
CA LEU A 7 14.52 6.86 24.91
C LEU A 7 14.84 7.99 25.90
N TYR A 8 15.98 7.89 26.60
CA TYR A 8 16.46 8.89 27.55
C TYR A 8 17.32 10.01 26.92
N GLN A 9 17.54 9.99 25.59
CA GLN A 9 18.29 11.03 24.89
C GLN A 9 17.34 12.02 24.23
N MET A 10 17.62 13.31 24.44
CA MET A 10 16.90 14.41 23.79
C MET A 10 17.86 15.13 22.84
N PRO A 11 17.63 15.14 21.53
CA PRO A 11 18.45 15.88 20.57
C PRO A 11 18.32 17.40 20.82
N ALA A 12 19.43 18.10 20.76
CA ALA A 12 19.42 19.55 20.90
C ALA A 12 18.74 20.24 19.72
N GLY A 13 17.83 21.17 19.99
CA GLY A 13 17.13 21.95 18.96
C GLY A 13 16.02 21.24 18.24
N VAL A 14 15.66 20.02 18.66
CA VAL A 14 14.50 19.31 18.12
C VAL A 14 13.24 19.63 18.94
N GLU A 15 12.17 20.01 18.26
CA GLU A 15 10.88 20.34 18.85
C GLU A 15 9.79 19.38 18.40
N THR A 16 8.90 18.99 19.31
CA THR A 16 7.73 18.15 19.02
C THR A 16 6.55 19.00 18.57
N ARG A 17 5.81 18.53 17.57
CA ARG A 17 4.59 19.14 17.04
C ARG A 17 3.51 18.08 16.76
N TRP A 18 2.26 18.52 16.86
CA TRP A 18 1.09 17.79 16.39
C TRP A 18 0.23 18.66 15.50
N ALA A 19 -0.09 18.21 14.31
CA ALA A 19 -1.18 18.76 13.52
C ALA A 19 -2.42 17.90 13.73
N SER A 20 -3.52 18.53 14.12
CA SER A 20 -4.82 17.89 14.38
C SER A 20 -5.94 18.89 14.11
N PRO A 21 -7.22 18.49 14.09
CA PRO A 21 -8.31 19.46 13.95
C PRO A 21 -8.34 20.53 15.05
N GLU A 22 -7.82 20.24 16.25
CA GLU A 22 -7.67 21.22 17.35
C GLU A 22 -6.51 22.22 17.13
N ASN A 23 -5.50 21.84 16.31
CA ASN A 23 -4.32 22.66 15.99
C ASN A 23 -3.82 22.33 14.58
N PRO A 24 -4.53 22.75 13.51
CA PRO A 24 -4.18 22.35 12.14
C PRO A 24 -2.79 22.78 11.68
N GLY A 25 -2.30 23.91 12.19
CA GLY A 25 -0.94 24.40 11.91
C GLY A 25 0.15 23.72 12.72
N GLY A 26 -0.19 22.90 13.71
CA GLY A 26 0.79 22.34 14.65
C GLY A 26 1.56 23.39 15.43
N GLU A 27 0.97 24.56 15.66
CA GLU A 27 1.61 25.72 16.28
C GLU A 27 1.92 25.49 17.74
N LYS A 28 3.03 26.06 18.22
CA LYS A 28 3.38 26.06 19.64
C LYS A 28 2.33 26.83 20.45
N GLY A 29 1.68 26.16 21.39
CA GLY A 29 0.59 26.75 22.20
C GLY A 29 -0.71 26.93 21.44
N GLY A 30 -0.87 26.38 20.20
CA GLY A 30 -2.07 26.52 19.38
C GLY A 30 -3.19 25.51 19.69
N GLY A 31 -2.94 24.47 20.48
CA GLY A 31 -3.94 23.48 20.85
C GLY A 31 -4.87 23.95 21.97
N ALA A 32 -6.09 23.37 22.03
CA ALA A 32 -7.11 23.60 23.08
C ALA A 32 -7.43 25.09 23.34
N THR A 33 -7.43 25.92 22.31
CA THR A 33 -7.66 27.36 22.41
C THR A 33 -9.15 27.74 22.56
N THR A 34 -10.06 26.77 22.39
CA THR A 34 -11.50 26.98 22.49
C THR A 34 -12.07 26.45 23.81
N HIS A 35 -13.28 26.84 24.17
CA HIS A 35 -14.02 26.35 25.33
C HIS A 35 -13.21 26.33 26.65
N SER A 36 -12.41 27.39 26.91
CA SER A 36 -11.56 27.51 28.11
C SER A 36 -10.58 26.33 28.29
N GLY A 37 -9.94 25.91 27.22
CA GLY A 37 -8.98 24.81 27.24
C GLY A 37 -9.58 23.41 27.16
N ARG A 38 -10.86 23.32 26.78
CA ARG A 38 -11.54 22.04 26.61
C ARG A 38 -11.67 21.70 25.12
N LYS A 39 -12.06 20.45 24.83
CA LYS A 39 -12.30 19.94 23.49
C LYS A 39 -13.29 20.81 22.71
N GLY A 40 -12.85 21.42 21.62
CA GLY A 40 -13.66 22.33 20.82
C GLY A 40 -13.80 21.95 19.35
N ARG A 41 -12.77 21.37 18.75
CA ARG A 41 -12.75 20.98 17.34
C ARG A 41 -12.15 19.58 17.17
N PRO A 42 -12.85 18.51 17.55
CA PRO A 42 -12.28 17.16 17.56
C PRO A 42 -12.11 16.54 16.16
N CYS A 43 -12.83 17.02 15.15
CA CYS A 43 -12.83 16.52 13.79
C CYS A 43 -13.20 17.62 12.80
N MET A 44 -13.06 17.30 11.53
CA MET A 44 -13.52 18.15 10.43
C MET A 44 -14.36 17.33 9.44
N PRO A 45 -15.32 17.94 8.72
CA PRO A 45 -15.95 17.30 7.58
C PRO A 45 -15.03 17.30 6.37
N LEU A 46 -15.28 16.41 5.41
CA LEU A 46 -14.63 16.39 4.09
C LEU A 46 -15.68 15.98 3.04
N LYS A 47 -16.25 16.98 2.35
CA LYS A 47 -17.29 16.73 1.35
C LYS A 47 -16.72 16.09 0.09
N ALA A 48 -17.60 15.46 -0.69
CA ALA A 48 -17.26 14.96 -2.01
C ALA A 48 -16.70 16.08 -2.90
N GLY A 49 -15.55 15.83 -3.54
CA GLY A 49 -14.82 16.81 -4.36
C GLY A 49 -13.93 17.79 -3.56
N GLU A 50 -13.93 17.73 -2.24
CA GLU A 50 -13.17 18.65 -1.38
C GLU A 50 -11.76 18.14 -1.08
N SER A 51 -10.80 19.08 -0.95
CA SER A 51 -9.44 18.80 -0.45
C SER A 51 -9.18 19.59 0.81
N SER A 52 -8.46 18.99 1.76
CA SER A 52 -8.03 19.65 2.98
C SER A 52 -6.55 19.39 3.26
N VAL A 53 -5.82 20.43 3.63
CA VAL A 53 -4.46 20.31 4.16
C VAL A 53 -4.54 19.89 5.62
N LEU A 54 -3.99 18.73 5.93
CA LEU A 54 -4.00 18.16 7.28
C LEU A 54 -2.81 18.65 8.11
N ALA A 55 -1.66 18.86 7.47
CA ALA A 55 -0.44 19.41 8.07
C ALA A 55 0.40 20.10 7.01
N GLU A 56 1.04 21.20 7.37
CA GLU A 56 1.99 21.89 6.50
C GLU A 56 3.10 22.52 7.33
N VAL A 57 4.35 22.37 6.87
CA VAL A 57 5.54 23.01 7.43
C VAL A 57 6.31 23.62 6.28
N THR A 58 6.78 24.88 6.45
CA THR A 58 7.63 25.59 5.50
C THR A 58 8.85 26.17 6.21
N GLY A 59 10.02 26.13 5.55
CA GLY A 59 11.24 26.75 6.05
C GLY A 59 11.92 26.03 7.21
N ALA A 60 11.54 24.77 7.48
CA ALA A 60 12.15 23.99 8.56
C ALA A 60 12.35 22.54 8.14
N SER A 61 13.41 21.91 8.68
CA SER A 61 13.62 20.46 8.58
C SER A 61 12.87 19.72 9.68
N GLY A 62 12.57 18.45 9.43
CA GLY A 62 11.89 17.64 10.42
C GLY A 62 11.60 16.22 9.96
N MET A 63 10.71 15.55 10.69
CA MET A 63 10.32 14.18 10.39
C MET A 63 8.90 13.90 10.90
N ILE A 64 8.00 13.42 10.03
CA ILE A 64 6.75 12.81 10.51
C ILE A 64 7.13 11.51 11.20
N ARG A 65 6.61 11.30 12.41
CA ARG A 65 6.90 10.16 13.27
C ARG A 65 5.76 9.17 13.36
N ARG A 66 4.53 9.69 13.34
CA ARG A 66 3.32 8.89 13.41
C ARG A 66 2.18 9.63 12.71
N ILE A 67 1.29 8.88 12.09
CA ILE A 67 -0.01 9.35 11.64
C ILE A 67 -1.07 8.43 12.22
N TRP A 68 -2.03 9.00 12.93
CA TRP A 68 -3.26 8.34 13.31
C TRP A 68 -4.45 9.00 12.62
N MET A 69 -5.40 8.22 12.17
CA MET A 69 -6.61 8.72 11.52
C MET A 69 -7.79 7.77 11.70
N THR A 70 -9.00 8.34 11.69
CA THR A 70 -10.24 7.60 11.45
C THR A 70 -11.26 8.50 10.77
N ILE A 71 -12.18 7.90 10.04
CA ILE A 71 -13.26 8.62 9.33
C ILE A 71 -14.61 7.97 9.61
N SER A 72 -15.72 8.71 9.45
CA SER A 72 -17.07 8.19 9.70
C SER A 72 -17.49 7.12 8.69
N GLU A 73 -17.11 7.28 7.42
CA GLU A 73 -17.50 6.40 6.33
C GLU A 73 -16.32 5.52 5.88
N ARG A 74 -16.38 4.21 6.14
CA ARG A 74 -15.29 3.26 5.88
C ARG A 74 -15.67 2.13 4.93
N THR A 75 -16.55 2.43 3.97
CA THR A 75 -16.85 1.47 2.89
C THR A 75 -15.65 1.34 1.95
N PRO A 76 -15.50 0.20 1.25
CA PRO A 76 -14.42 0.03 0.26
C PRO A 76 -14.39 1.13 -0.80
N GLU A 77 -15.58 1.57 -1.27
CA GLU A 77 -15.72 2.66 -2.23
C GLU A 77 -15.17 3.97 -1.65
N THR A 78 -15.53 4.32 -0.43
CA THR A 78 -15.07 5.55 0.23
C THR A 78 -13.57 5.51 0.47
N LEU A 79 -13.05 4.40 1.02
CA LEU A 79 -11.62 4.25 1.32
C LEU A 79 -10.73 4.28 0.07
N ARG A 80 -11.23 3.82 -1.07
CA ARG A 80 -10.56 3.93 -2.36
C ARG A 80 -10.83 5.25 -3.08
N GLY A 81 -11.94 5.91 -2.79
CA GLY A 81 -12.29 7.23 -3.31
C GLY A 81 -11.58 8.37 -2.61
N ILE A 82 -11.15 8.22 -1.38
CA ILE A 82 -10.36 9.22 -0.69
C ILE A 82 -8.88 9.01 -1.01
N ARG A 83 -8.20 10.11 -1.37
CA ARG A 83 -6.77 10.13 -1.68
C ARG A 83 -6.00 10.86 -0.60
N ILE A 84 -4.85 10.31 -0.18
CA ILE A 84 -3.87 10.96 0.67
C ILE A 84 -2.60 11.25 -0.13
N ASP A 85 -2.13 12.51 -0.06
CA ASP A 85 -0.95 12.98 -0.78
C ASP A 85 0.09 13.54 0.19
N PHE A 86 1.36 13.25 -0.06
CA PHE A 86 2.50 13.77 0.70
C PHE A 86 3.44 14.53 -0.23
N TYR A 87 3.79 15.75 0.16
CA TYR A 87 4.70 16.62 -0.57
C TYR A 87 5.88 16.96 0.32
N TRP A 88 7.09 16.92 -0.23
CA TRP A 88 8.30 17.27 0.46
C TRP A 88 8.94 18.51 -0.16
N ASP A 89 9.51 19.37 0.70
CA ASP A 89 10.40 20.48 0.35
C ASP A 89 9.86 21.43 -0.74
N GLY A 90 8.55 21.66 -0.77
CA GLY A 90 7.90 22.57 -1.70
C GLY A 90 7.75 22.05 -3.12
N CYS A 91 8.00 20.76 -3.38
CA CYS A 91 7.76 20.15 -4.68
C CYS A 91 6.28 20.22 -5.08
N ALA A 92 6.03 20.42 -6.37
CA ALA A 92 4.67 20.54 -6.89
C ALA A 92 3.97 19.19 -7.08
N ARG A 93 4.74 18.12 -7.26
CA ARG A 93 4.21 16.75 -7.40
C ARG A 93 4.29 16.02 -6.04
N PRO A 94 3.26 15.24 -5.71
CA PRO A 94 3.34 14.43 -4.48
C PRO A 94 4.39 13.33 -4.63
N ALA A 95 5.18 13.12 -3.59
CA ALA A 95 6.10 11.98 -3.46
C ALA A 95 5.34 10.68 -3.20
N ALA A 96 4.25 10.77 -2.48
CA ALA A 96 3.33 9.66 -2.23
C ALA A 96 1.91 10.11 -2.54
N SER A 97 1.17 9.28 -3.30
CA SER A 97 -0.24 9.48 -3.61
C SER A 97 -0.92 8.12 -3.69
N ALA A 98 -1.89 7.87 -2.81
CA ALA A 98 -2.56 6.58 -2.73
C ALA A 98 -3.99 6.73 -2.20
N PRO A 99 -4.87 5.74 -2.47
CA PRO A 99 -6.15 5.65 -1.78
C PRO A 99 -5.92 5.47 -0.27
N LEU A 100 -6.77 6.08 0.54
CA LEU A 100 -6.61 6.14 1.99
C LEU A 100 -6.44 4.75 2.62
N GLY A 101 -7.35 3.81 2.30
CA GLY A 101 -7.28 2.46 2.85
C GLY A 101 -5.99 1.74 2.46
N ASP A 102 -5.65 1.77 1.17
CA ASP A 102 -4.46 1.09 0.65
C ASP A 102 -3.17 1.69 1.21
N PHE A 103 -3.11 3.00 1.43
CA PHE A 103 -1.97 3.65 2.08
C PHE A 103 -1.72 3.11 3.50
N PHE A 104 -2.76 2.85 4.27
CA PHE A 104 -2.66 2.35 5.64
C PHE A 104 -2.64 0.81 5.75
N GLY A 105 -2.47 0.08 4.65
CA GLY A 105 -2.40 -1.38 4.65
C GLY A 105 -3.77 -2.07 4.65
N VAL A 106 -4.84 -1.32 4.41
CA VAL A 106 -6.21 -1.83 4.28
C VAL A 106 -6.53 -2.06 2.80
N GLY A 107 -6.02 -3.15 2.26
CA GLY A 107 -6.21 -3.52 0.85
C GLY A 107 -7.68 -3.76 0.49
N LEU A 108 -8.04 -3.54 -0.78
CA LEU A 108 -9.42 -3.62 -1.29
C LEU A 108 -10.42 -2.75 -0.52
N GLY A 109 -9.96 -1.84 0.36
CA GLY A 109 -10.83 -1.10 1.28
C GLY A 109 -11.52 -1.98 2.33
N ARG A 110 -11.00 -3.19 2.58
CA ARG A 110 -11.55 -4.13 3.57
C ARG A 110 -10.95 -3.86 4.94
N MET A 111 -11.72 -3.18 5.80
CA MET A 111 -11.32 -2.95 7.18
C MET A 111 -11.06 -4.27 7.88
N ALA A 112 -9.90 -4.40 8.51
CA ALA A 112 -9.48 -5.59 9.21
C ALA A 112 -8.63 -5.23 10.42
N LYS A 113 -8.76 -6.00 11.50
CA LYS A 113 -7.90 -5.86 12.67
C LYS A 113 -6.53 -6.45 12.37
N PHE A 114 -5.47 -5.63 12.44
CA PHE A 114 -4.10 -6.10 12.30
C PHE A 114 -3.10 -5.20 13.03
N GLU A 115 -1.93 -5.75 13.32
CA GLU A 115 -0.79 -5.05 13.88
C GLU A 115 0.47 -5.41 13.11
N SER A 116 1.26 -4.40 12.75
CA SER A 116 2.57 -4.59 12.14
C SER A 116 3.56 -3.52 12.60
N ALA A 117 4.82 -3.66 12.20
CA ALA A 117 5.87 -2.70 12.57
C ALA A 117 5.66 -1.30 11.96
N LEU A 118 4.98 -1.19 10.83
CA LEU A 118 4.85 0.06 10.09
C LEU A 118 3.43 0.61 10.05
N PHE A 119 2.42 -0.27 10.05
CA PHE A 119 1.02 0.11 10.00
C PHE A 119 0.20 -0.77 10.94
N SER A 120 -0.89 -0.23 11.46
CA SER A 120 -1.82 -1.02 12.26
C SER A 120 -3.24 -0.46 12.21
N ASP A 121 -4.19 -1.37 12.39
CA ASP A 121 -5.60 -1.09 12.67
C ASP A 121 -6.04 -2.00 13.82
N PRO A 122 -5.85 -1.58 15.08
CA PRO A 122 -5.98 -2.47 16.23
C PRO A 122 -7.39 -3.01 16.45
N GLU A 123 -8.41 -2.35 15.91
CA GLU A 123 -9.82 -2.73 16.13
C GLU A 123 -10.63 -2.83 14.82
N GLY A 124 -10.01 -2.68 13.63
CA GLY A 124 -10.72 -2.66 12.34
C GLY A 124 -11.49 -1.36 12.08
N ARG A 125 -11.09 -0.23 12.65
CA ARG A 125 -11.81 1.05 12.52
C ARG A 125 -10.95 2.30 12.59
N SER A 126 -9.62 2.16 12.65
CA SER A 126 -8.66 3.25 12.67
C SER A 126 -7.44 2.94 11.81
N PHE A 127 -6.67 3.97 11.52
CA PHE A 127 -5.49 3.86 10.68
C PHE A 127 -4.29 4.41 11.45
N ASN A 128 -3.22 3.63 11.54
CA ASN A 128 -1.95 4.07 12.12
C ASN A 128 -0.82 3.83 11.11
N CYS A 129 0.09 4.79 11.02
CA CYS A 129 1.33 4.69 10.28
C CYS A 129 2.48 5.14 11.18
N PHE A 130 3.50 4.30 11.31
CA PHE A 130 4.72 4.55 12.09
C PHE A 130 5.96 4.70 11.21
N VAL A 131 5.77 4.84 9.90
CA VAL A 131 6.87 5.02 8.94
C VAL A 131 7.49 6.40 9.17
N PRO A 132 8.79 6.51 9.46
CA PRO A 132 9.47 7.79 9.57
C PRO A 132 9.53 8.49 8.21
N MET A 133 9.10 9.76 8.12
CA MET A 133 9.09 10.51 6.86
C MET A 133 9.88 11.81 7.00
N PRO A 134 11.20 11.79 6.72
CA PRO A 134 12.05 12.98 6.81
C PRO A 134 11.74 14.01 5.73
N PHE A 135 11.91 15.30 6.09
CA PHE A 135 11.90 16.42 5.16
C PHE A 135 13.01 17.43 5.53
N ARG A 136 13.50 18.19 4.55
CA ARG A 136 14.64 19.09 4.73
C ARG A 136 14.25 20.55 4.91
N THR A 137 13.23 21.00 4.18
CA THR A 137 12.78 22.40 4.19
C THR A 137 11.29 22.57 4.36
N GLY A 138 10.53 21.47 4.29
CA GLY A 138 9.09 21.50 4.49
C GLY A 138 8.37 20.22 4.13
N MET A 139 7.16 20.11 4.62
CA MET A 139 6.24 19.01 4.29
C MET A 139 4.81 19.53 4.14
N LYS A 140 4.00 18.82 3.33
CA LYS A 140 2.56 19.03 3.27
C LYS A 140 1.85 17.71 3.11
N VAL A 141 0.80 17.49 3.90
CA VAL A 141 -0.09 16.33 3.82
C VAL A 141 -1.48 16.80 3.46
N VAL A 142 -2.04 16.25 2.38
CA VAL A 142 -3.35 16.64 1.84
C VAL A 142 -4.25 15.42 1.78
N LEU A 143 -5.51 15.58 2.19
CA LEU A 143 -6.56 14.60 2.03
C LEU A 143 -7.59 15.13 1.02
N THR A 144 -7.89 14.36 -0.03
CA THR A 144 -8.87 14.73 -1.06
C THR A 144 -9.95 13.66 -1.14
N ASN A 145 -11.20 14.07 -1.03
CA ASN A 145 -12.33 13.19 -1.21
C ASN A 145 -12.78 13.16 -2.68
N GLU A 146 -12.31 12.18 -3.42
CA GLU A 146 -12.72 11.93 -4.81
C GLU A 146 -13.86 10.90 -4.91
N SER A 147 -14.41 10.45 -3.75
CA SER A 147 -15.63 9.63 -3.69
C SER A 147 -16.88 10.48 -3.92
N LYS A 148 -18.03 9.81 -4.05
CA LYS A 148 -19.34 10.46 -4.19
C LYS A 148 -20.06 10.68 -2.86
N VAL A 149 -19.40 10.33 -1.73
CA VAL A 149 -19.99 10.33 -0.40
C VAL A 149 -19.33 11.41 0.45
N ASP A 150 -20.13 12.25 1.08
CA ASP A 150 -19.65 13.21 2.09
C ASP A 150 -19.17 12.45 3.33
N VAL A 151 -17.98 12.76 3.81
CA VAL A 151 -17.45 12.26 5.07
C VAL A 151 -17.74 13.30 6.16
N ALA A 152 -18.64 12.96 7.07
CA ALA A 152 -19.06 13.88 8.12
C ALA A 152 -17.97 14.17 9.15
N MET A 153 -17.13 13.19 9.44
CA MET A 153 -16.10 13.30 10.47
C MET A 153 -14.78 12.67 10.02
N VAL A 154 -13.73 13.47 9.99
CA VAL A 154 -12.33 13.05 9.86
C VAL A 154 -11.61 13.44 11.14
N PHE A 155 -11.10 12.45 11.86
CA PHE A 155 -10.25 12.63 13.03
C PHE A 155 -8.83 12.27 12.63
N TYR A 156 -7.86 13.05 13.05
CA TYR A 156 -6.44 12.76 12.75
C TYR A 156 -5.49 13.42 13.73
N ASP A 157 -4.34 12.79 13.91
CA ASP A 157 -3.13 13.34 14.49
C ASP A 157 -1.96 13.03 13.57
N ILE A 158 -1.21 14.05 13.16
CA ILE A 158 0.06 13.92 12.46
C ILE A 158 1.14 14.42 13.41
N ASP A 159 1.89 13.47 13.98
CA ASP A 159 2.92 13.71 14.97
C ASP A 159 4.26 13.85 14.26
N TYR A 160 4.95 14.97 14.46
CA TYR A 160 6.22 15.23 13.82
C TYR A 160 7.19 16.00 14.73
N THR A 161 8.45 15.97 14.35
CA THR A 161 9.50 16.77 14.97
C THR A 161 10.00 17.82 13.99
N LEU A 162 10.43 18.96 14.50
CA LEU A 162 11.11 20.04 13.78
C LEU A 162 12.54 20.16 14.27
N GLY A 163 13.45 20.64 13.42
CA GLY A 163 14.85 20.81 13.77
C GLY A 163 15.70 19.53 13.69
N ASP A 164 15.13 18.43 13.19
CA ASP A 164 15.91 17.25 12.83
C ASP A 164 16.95 17.66 11.79
N ARG A 165 18.23 17.48 12.10
CA ARG A 165 19.31 17.85 11.18
C ARG A 165 19.27 16.93 9.98
N PRO A 166 19.13 17.48 8.76
CA PRO A 166 19.30 16.67 7.56
C PRO A 166 20.74 16.15 7.52
N ASP A 167 20.93 14.88 7.25
CA ASP A 167 22.21 14.31 6.86
C ASP A 167 22.13 13.84 5.40
N ASP A 168 23.27 13.67 4.75
CA ASP A 168 23.35 13.29 3.33
C ASP A 168 22.85 11.86 3.07
N GLY A 169 22.66 11.07 4.12
CA GLY A 169 22.15 9.70 4.07
C GLY A 169 20.63 9.60 4.14
N ARG A 170 19.93 10.66 4.56
CA ARG A 170 18.47 10.61 4.72
C ARG A 170 17.76 10.64 3.37
N LEU A 171 16.86 9.69 3.20
CA LEU A 171 16.02 9.52 2.02
C LEU A 171 14.61 10.04 2.31
N TYR A 172 13.89 10.44 1.27
CA TYR A 172 12.50 10.86 1.35
C TYR A 172 11.58 9.64 1.21
N PHE A 173 10.47 9.65 1.94
CA PHE A 173 9.44 8.62 1.83
C PHE A 173 8.60 8.82 0.57
N HIS A 174 8.30 7.72 -0.11
CA HIS A 174 7.44 7.65 -1.29
C HIS A 174 6.45 6.51 -1.16
N ALA A 175 5.30 6.65 -1.83
CA ALA A 175 4.38 5.54 -2.05
C ALA A 175 3.74 5.65 -3.43
N TRP A 176 3.44 4.49 -4.03
CA TRP A 176 2.80 4.42 -5.33
C TRP A 176 1.74 3.32 -5.36
N PHE A 177 0.54 3.67 -5.82
CA PHE A 177 -0.59 2.76 -5.94
C PHE A 177 -0.81 2.35 -7.39
N ASN A 178 -1.07 1.06 -7.60
CA ASN A 178 -1.51 0.50 -8.88
C ASN A 178 -2.72 -0.42 -8.70
N ARG A 179 -3.51 -0.57 -9.76
CA ARG A 179 -4.54 -1.60 -9.90
C ARG A 179 -4.69 -1.98 -11.36
N GLU A 180 -4.72 -3.28 -11.61
CA GLU A 180 -5.07 -3.87 -12.91
C GLU A 180 -6.30 -4.76 -12.70
N ASN A 181 -7.39 -4.47 -13.43
CA ASN A 181 -8.67 -5.16 -13.29
C ASN A 181 -9.30 -5.42 -14.68
N PRO A 182 -9.10 -6.65 -15.23
CA PRO A 182 -8.19 -7.68 -14.78
C PRO A 182 -6.73 -7.43 -15.18
N THR A 183 -5.80 -8.21 -14.61
CA THR A 183 -4.42 -8.33 -15.11
C THR A 183 -4.39 -8.99 -16.48
N GLU A 184 -3.27 -8.95 -17.18
CA GLU A 184 -3.08 -9.56 -18.49
C GLU A 184 -2.27 -10.85 -18.40
N CYS A 185 -2.68 -11.90 -19.16
CA CYS A 185 -1.88 -13.11 -19.30
C CYS A 185 -0.50 -12.80 -19.89
N LEU A 186 0.51 -13.59 -19.50
CA LEU A 186 1.90 -13.50 -19.95
C LEU A 186 2.60 -12.16 -19.58
N ARG A 187 1.98 -11.39 -18.71
CA ARG A 187 2.54 -10.14 -18.19
C ARG A 187 2.45 -10.09 -16.67
N ASP A 188 3.59 -9.88 -16.04
CA ASP A 188 3.64 -9.68 -14.59
C ASP A 188 2.89 -8.39 -14.21
N TYR A 189 2.13 -8.42 -13.13
CA TYR A 189 1.51 -7.26 -12.51
C TYR A 189 2.60 -6.31 -11.98
N THR A 190 2.44 -5.02 -12.23
CA THR A 190 3.41 -4.01 -11.78
C THR A 190 3.10 -3.55 -10.35
N ILE A 191 3.89 -4.00 -9.37
CA ILE A 191 3.87 -3.49 -8.00
C ILE A 191 4.53 -2.10 -7.94
N LEU A 192 5.68 -1.92 -8.58
CA LEU A 192 6.39 -0.65 -8.69
C LEU A 192 7.05 -0.56 -10.07
N PRO A 193 6.70 0.42 -10.92
CA PRO A 193 7.41 0.66 -12.17
C PRO A 193 8.87 1.01 -11.89
N LYS A 194 9.70 1.03 -12.92
CA LYS A 194 11.10 1.44 -12.76
C LYS A 194 11.17 2.84 -12.16
N VAL A 195 11.71 2.93 -10.95
CA VAL A 195 12.06 4.19 -10.29
C VAL A 195 13.58 4.33 -10.29
N SER A 196 14.09 5.43 -10.84
CA SER A 196 15.53 5.72 -10.89
C SER A 196 15.98 6.50 -9.67
N GLY A 197 17.22 6.30 -9.24
CA GLY A 197 17.82 6.95 -8.08
C GLY A 197 18.40 5.93 -7.09
N ARG A 198 18.86 6.42 -5.96
CA ARG A 198 19.34 5.62 -4.83
C ARG A 198 18.26 5.54 -3.78
N GLY A 199 17.99 4.33 -3.26
CA GLY A 199 16.90 4.18 -2.31
C GLY A 199 16.83 2.84 -1.60
N ARG A 200 15.69 2.63 -0.96
CA ARG A 200 15.33 1.41 -0.24
C ARG A 200 13.86 1.08 -0.47
N PHE A 201 13.56 -0.11 -0.96
CA PHE A 201 12.20 -0.62 -0.96
C PHE A 201 11.80 -1.03 0.45
N LEU A 202 10.69 -0.48 0.93
CA LEU A 202 10.23 -0.72 2.28
C LEU A 202 9.21 -1.85 2.34
N GLY A 203 8.50 -2.10 1.24
CA GLY A 203 7.51 -3.16 1.17
C GLY A 203 6.27 -2.79 0.38
N VAL A 204 5.26 -3.64 0.50
CA VAL A 204 4.02 -3.53 -0.26
C VAL A 204 2.82 -4.05 0.55
N ASN A 205 1.68 -3.40 0.35
CA ASN A 205 0.35 -3.90 0.66
C ASN A 205 -0.34 -4.28 -0.66
N VAL A 206 -0.89 -5.49 -0.75
CA VAL A 206 -1.52 -6.04 -1.96
C VAL A 206 -2.94 -6.47 -1.66
N GLY A 207 -3.86 -6.18 -2.56
CA GLY A 207 -5.21 -6.70 -2.57
C GLY A 207 -5.46 -7.51 -3.84
N VAL A 208 -5.99 -8.71 -3.70
CA VAL A 208 -6.36 -9.59 -4.82
C VAL A 208 -7.83 -9.94 -4.73
N MET A 209 -8.55 -9.73 -5.82
CA MET A 209 -9.91 -10.25 -6.01
C MET A 209 -9.85 -11.33 -7.09
N VAL A 210 -9.97 -12.58 -6.66
CA VAL A 210 -9.80 -13.78 -7.50
C VAL A 210 -10.95 -13.88 -8.50
N ASN A 211 -10.63 -14.02 -9.77
CA ASN A 211 -11.58 -14.20 -10.85
C ASN A 211 -12.15 -15.63 -10.84
N GLN A 212 -13.04 -15.92 -9.88
CA GLN A 212 -13.70 -17.24 -9.77
C GLN A 212 -14.60 -17.58 -10.96
N LYS A 213 -15.04 -16.57 -11.71
CA LYS A 213 -15.87 -16.77 -12.89
C LYS A 213 -15.10 -17.49 -14.02
N GLU A 214 -13.82 -17.18 -14.17
CA GLU A 214 -12.96 -17.77 -15.20
C GLU A 214 -12.13 -18.94 -14.66
N PHE A 215 -11.68 -18.86 -13.41
CA PHE A 215 -10.73 -19.80 -12.84
C PHE A 215 -11.31 -20.67 -11.72
N PHE A 216 -12.62 -20.54 -11.44
CA PHE A 216 -13.30 -21.28 -10.38
C PHE A 216 -12.60 -21.11 -9.01
N ALA A 217 -12.46 -22.19 -8.24
CA ALA A 217 -11.75 -22.21 -6.96
C ALA A 217 -10.29 -22.68 -7.08
N SER A 218 -9.69 -22.63 -8.28
CA SER A 218 -8.27 -22.97 -8.44
C SER A 218 -7.39 -22.00 -7.67
N TRP A 219 -6.26 -22.49 -7.16
CA TRP A 219 -5.32 -21.67 -6.39
C TRP A 219 -4.71 -20.58 -7.28
N TRP A 220 -4.61 -19.37 -6.75
CA TRP A 220 -4.25 -18.17 -7.50
C TRP A 220 -2.81 -17.66 -7.22
N GLY A 221 -2.18 -18.13 -6.14
CA GLY A 221 -1.01 -17.50 -5.55
C GLY A 221 0.32 -18.17 -5.83
N GLU A 222 0.50 -18.82 -7.00
CA GLU A 222 1.79 -19.41 -7.41
C GLU A 222 2.79 -18.39 -7.95
N GLY A 223 2.36 -17.15 -8.20
CA GLY A 223 3.17 -16.12 -8.84
C GLY A 223 4.30 -15.62 -7.96
N GLU A 224 5.48 -15.49 -8.55
CA GLU A 224 6.70 -14.98 -7.90
C GLU A 224 6.68 -13.46 -7.79
N VAL A 225 7.10 -12.90 -6.63
CA VAL A 225 7.51 -11.50 -6.54
C VAL A 225 8.92 -11.37 -7.09
N LYS A 226 9.12 -10.46 -8.04
CA LYS A 226 10.38 -10.22 -8.73
C LYS A 226 10.85 -8.79 -8.49
N MET A 227 12.11 -8.61 -8.07
CA MET A 227 12.69 -7.28 -7.86
C MET A 227 13.96 -7.15 -8.70
N TYR A 228 13.92 -6.19 -9.62
CA TYR A 228 15.01 -5.86 -10.54
C TYR A 228 15.78 -4.68 -9.99
N LEU A 229 17.08 -4.87 -9.75
CA LEU A 229 17.96 -3.91 -9.10
C LEU A 229 19.13 -3.53 -10.05
N ASP A 230 19.49 -2.28 -10.05
CA ASP A 230 20.81 -1.75 -10.42
C ASP A 230 21.46 -2.28 -11.72
N GLY A 231 20.79 -2.56 -12.73
CA GLY A 231 21.37 -3.07 -13.99
C GLY A 231 20.73 -4.38 -14.44
N ASP A 232 19.86 -4.95 -13.62
CA ASP A 232 19.06 -6.09 -14.03
C ASP A 232 18.19 -5.73 -15.25
N ALA A 233 18.26 -6.50 -16.32
CA ALA A 233 17.48 -6.27 -17.54
C ALA A 233 16.38 -7.32 -17.70
N GLU A 234 16.76 -8.53 -18.08
CA GLU A 234 15.83 -9.63 -18.33
C GLU A 234 15.46 -10.42 -17.06
N HIS A 235 16.43 -10.57 -16.16
CA HIS A 235 16.27 -11.37 -14.95
C HIS A 235 16.41 -10.52 -13.69
N PRO A 236 15.57 -10.78 -12.67
CA PRO A 236 15.65 -10.06 -11.40
C PRO A 236 16.78 -10.59 -10.52
N THR A 237 17.38 -9.72 -9.72
CA THR A 237 18.29 -10.14 -8.64
C THR A 237 17.54 -10.89 -7.53
N LEU A 238 16.32 -10.46 -7.21
CA LEU A 238 15.51 -11.12 -6.19
C LEU A 238 14.26 -11.70 -6.83
N SER A 239 14.03 -12.99 -6.65
CA SER A 239 12.84 -13.72 -7.06
C SER A 239 12.41 -14.69 -5.97
N GLY A 240 11.11 -14.75 -5.72
CA GLY A 240 10.51 -15.71 -4.79
C GLY A 240 10.16 -17.03 -5.46
N THR A 241 9.30 -17.81 -4.81
CA THR A 241 8.80 -19.11 -5.27
C THR A 241 7.27 -19.15 -5.35
N GLY A 242 6.57 -18.20 -4.74
CA GLY A 242 5.13 -18.08 -4.75
C GLY A 242 4.68 -16.83 -4.02
N THR A 243 3.43 -16.44 -4.18
CA THR A 243 2.87 -15.26 -3.52
C THR A 243 2.73 -15.47 -2.01
N GLU A 244 2.26 -16.65 -1.58
CA GLU A 244 2.19 -16.99 -0.16
C GLU A 244 3.57 -17.15 0.47
N ASP A 245 4.54 -17.67 -0.27
CA ASP A 245 5.93 -17.82 0.18
C ASP A 245 6.58 -16.46 0.44
N TYR A 246 6.26 -15.47 -0.40
CA TYR A 246 6.72 -14.10 -0.21
C TYR A 246 6.28 -13.53 1.16
N LEU A 247 5.15 -13.99 1.69
CA LEU A 247 4.64 -13.60 3.01
C LEU A 247 5.19 -14.45 4.15
N GLY A 248 5.95 -15.50 3.85
CA GLY A 248 6.39 -16.49 4.84
C GLY A 248 5.28 -17.44 5.28
N SER A 249 4.22 -17.59 4.46
CA SER A 249 3.23 -18.66 4.58
C SER A 249 3.64 -19.84 3.69
N ALA A 250 2.85 -20.91 3.63
CA ALA A 250 3.10 -22.06 2.79
C ALA A 250 1.79 -22.82 2.51
N TRP A 251 1.70 -23.49 1.33
CA TRP A 251 0.59 -24.39 0.98
C TRP A 251 -0.79 -23.70 0.99
N GLY A 252 -0.81 -22.40 0.68
CA GLY A 252 -2.00 -21.56 0.68
C GLY A 252 -1.88 -20.36 1.62
N LEU A 253 -2.96 -19.58 1.70
CA LEU A 253 -2.96 -18.31 2.44
C LEU A 253 -4.23 -18.18 3.28
N GLY A 254 -4.07 -17.96 4.58
CA GLY A 254 -5.11 -17.66 5.56
C GLY A 254 -4.84 -16.34 6.29
N GLU A 255 -5.77 -15.92 7.15
CA GLU A 255 -5.62 -14.67 7.92
C GLU A 255 -4.57 -14.82 9.04
N PHE A 256 -3.62 -13.91 9.08
CA PHE A 256 -2.64 -13.74 10.16
C PHE A 256 -2.07 -12.32 10.14
N SER A 257 -1.46 -11.91 11.25
CA SER A 257 -0.80 -10.62 11.39
C SER A 257 0.47 -10.77 12.21
N GLN A 258 1.59 -10.30 11.67
CA GLN A 258 2.91 -10.28 12.30
C GLN A 258 3.61 -8.95 12.02
N ALA A 259 4.74 -8.71 12.71
CA ALA A 259 5.46 -7.45 12.61
C ALA A 259 5.82 -7.04 11.17
N TYR A 260 6.18 -7.99 10.30
CA TYR A 260 6.70 -7.70 8.97
C TYR A 260 5.92 -8.33 7.83
N THR A 261 5.06 -9.30 8.11
CA THR A 261 4.23 -9.99 7.14
C THR A 261 2.84 -10.24 7.69
N GLY A 262 1.84 -10.32 6.83
CA GLY A 262 0.49 -10.69 7.25
C GLY A 262 -0.48 -10.76 6.09
N CYS A 263 -1.54 -11.53 6.30
CA CYS A 263 -2.73 -11.54 5.46
C CYS A 263 -3.90 -11.06 6.32
N THR A 264 -4.34 -9.83 6.08
CA THR A 264 -5.35 -9.17 6.91
C THR A 264 -6.78 -9.58 6.54
N HIS A 265 -6.96 -10.14 5.35
CA HIS A 265 -8.25 -10.60 4.85
C HIS A 265 -8.04 -11.78 3.90
N ALA A 266 -8.73 -12.90 4.15
CA ALA A 266 -8.74 -14.09 3.30
C ALA A 266 -10.14 -14.72 3.32
N LYS A 267 -11.11 -14.07 2.67
CA LYS A 267 -12.52 -14.49 2.67
C LYS A 267 -13.07 -14.55 1.24
N GLY A 268 -13.58 -15.72 0.88
CA GLY A 268 -14.11 -15.96 -0.45
C GLY A 268 -13.03 -15.71 -1.53
N PRO A 269 -13.33 -14.87 -2.55
CA PRO A 269 -12.36 -14.55 -3.58
C PRO A 269 -11.41 -13.40 -3.21
N GLN A 270 -11.44 -12.86 -1.99
CA GLN A 270 -10.75 -11.64 -1.60
C GLN A 270 -9.58 -11.93 -0.67
N PHE A 271 -8.42 -11.39 -1.01
CA PHE A 271 -7.21 -11.50 -0.21
C PHE A 271 -6.55 -10.14 -0.09
N CYS A 272 -6.15 -9.76 1.15
CA CYS A 272 -5.37 -8.57 1.42
C CYS A 272 -4.19 -8.95 2.28
N PHE A 273 -2.98 -8.58 1.86
CA PHE A 273 -1.76 -8.97 2.53
C PHE A 273 -0.68 -7.92 2.42
N TYR A 274 0.31 -8.00 3.32
CA TYR A 274 1.43 -7.08 3.34
C TYR A 274 2.76 -7.79 3.63
N ARG A 275 3.85 -7.21 3.12
CA ARG A 275 5.22 -7.51 3.55
C ARG A 275 6.04 -6.23 3.67
N TRP A 276 6.75 -6.11 4.80
CA TRP A 276 7.66 -5.00 5.10
C TRP A 276 9.09 -5.50 5.17
N HIS A 277 9.94 -5.01 4.27
CA HIS A 277 11.38 -5.33 4.20
C HIS A 277 12.16 -4.49 5.22
N VAL A 278 11.87 -4.69 6.52
CA VAL A 278 12.56 -4.03 7.63
C VAL A 278 13.77 -4.85 8.07
N PRO A 279 13.62 -6.17 8.39
CA PRO A 279 14.75 -7.01 8.80
C PRO A 279 15.61 -7.47 7.60
N ASP A 280 15.05 -7.50 6.41
CA ASP A 280 15.63 -7.95 5.15
C ASP A 280 15.63 -6.82 4.10
N PRO A 281 16.45 -5.76 4.30
CA PRO A 281 16.36 -4.55 3.51
C PRO A 281 16.70 -4.77 2.04
N VAL A 282 15.91 -4.16 1.15
CA VAL A 282 16.14 -4.14 -0.29
C VAL A 282 16.67 -2.76 -0.68
N TYR A 283 17.97 -2.65 -0.88
CA TYR A 283 18.65 -1.43 -1.31
C TYR A 283 18.87 -1.42 -2.82
N PHE A 284 18.82 -0.23 -3.41
CA PHE A 284 19.17 0.01 -4.80
C PHE A 284 19.98 1.30 -4.94
N HIS A 285 20.91 1.34 -5.90
CA HIS A 285 21.84 2.45 -6.09
C HIS A 285 21.54 3.27 -7.34
N THR A 286 20.88 2.67 -8.33
CA THR A 286 20.55 3.33 -9.60
C THR A 286 19.08 3.21 -9.98
N TYR A 287 18.46 2.07 -9.72
CA TYR A 287 17.01 1.88 -9.91
C TYR A 287 16.46 0.64 -9.22
N LEU A 288 15.15 0.63 -9.08
CA LEU A 288 14.35 -0.50 -8.66
C LEU A 288 13.11 -0.64 -9.58
N ARG A 289 12.70 -1.88 -9.87
CA ARG A 289 11.41 -2.27 -10.41
C ARG A 289 10.90 -3.49 -9.65
N VAL A 290 9.61 -3.52 -9.29
CA VAL A 290 9.01 -4.66 -8.58
C VAL A 290 7.77 -5.14 -9.34
N ALA A 291 7.66 -6.45 -9.54
CA ALA A 291 6.56 -7.08 -10.23
C ALA A 291 6.07 -8.34 -9.49
N LEU A 292 4.85 -8.77 -9.79
CA LEU A 292 4.24 -9.99 -9.29
C LEU A 292 3.72 -10.81 -10.48
N GLN A 293 4.26 -12.00 -10.66
CA GLN A 293 3.82 -12.92 -11.71
C GLN A 293 2.36 -13.35 -11.47
N GLN A 294 1.59 -13.50 -12.55
CA GLN A 294 0.17 -13.81 -12.49
C GLN A 294 -0.10 -15.24 -12.96
N ILE A 295 0.21 -16.20 -12.10
CA ILE A 295 -0.04 -17.64 -12.34
C ILE A 295 -0.71 -18.29 -11.14
N GLY A 296 -1.38 -19.40 -11.40
CA GLY A 296 -2.01 -20.24 -10.40
C GLY A 296 -1.92 -21.72 -10.73
N LEU A 297 -2.43 -22.54 -9.83
CA LEU A 297 -2.39 -23.99 -9.89
C LEU A 297 -3.79 -24.56 -10.13
N TRP A 298 -3.93 -25.48 -11.11
CA TRP A 298 -5.11 -26.37 -11.16
C TRP A 298 -4.80 -27.70 -10.48
N ASP A 299 -5.83 -28.29 -9.94
CA ASP A 299 -5.84 -29.61 -9.33
C ASP A 299 -6.89 -30.53 -9.99
N PRO A 300 -6.99 -31.82 -9.61
CA PRO A 300 -7.98 -32.74 -10.17
C PRO A 300 -9.45 -32.31 -10.02
N THR A 301 -9.77 -31.44 -9.04
CA THR A 301 -11.15 -30.96 -8.81
C THR A 301 -11.53 -29.86 -9.80
N ASN A 302 -10.56 -29.11 -10.30
CA ASN A 302 -10.78 -28.02 -11.24
C ASN A 302 -10.93 -28.50 -12.70
N VAL A 303 -10.24 -29.59 -13.10
CA VAL A 303 -10.22 -30.09 -14.50
C VAL A 303 -11.62 -30.35 -15.06
N PRO A 304 -12.55 -31.00 -14.35
CA PRO A 304 -13.91 -31.19 -14.84
C PRO A 304 -14.67 -29.88 -15.07
N LEU A 305 -14.43 -28.88 -14.23
CA LEU A 305 -15.05 -27.54 -14.30
C LEU A 305 -14.56 -26.80 -15.53
N PHE A 306 -13.25 -26.75 -15.76
CA PHE A 306 -12.66 -26.14 -16.96
C PHE A 306 -13.13 -26.79 -18.23
N ARG A 307 -13.23 -28.16 -18.25
CA ARG A 307 -13.75 -28.93 -19.38
C ARG A 307 -15.21 -28.58 -19.66
N ALA A 308 -16.07 -28.62 -18.64
CA ALA A 308 -17.50 -28.32 -18.78
C ALA A 308 -17.75 -26.89 -19.30
N ALA A 309 -16.96 -25.93 -18.81
CA ALA A 309 -17.02 -24.53 -19.22
C ALA A 309 -16.37 -24.26 -20.59
N ARG A 310 -15.70 -25.25 -21.20
CA ARG A 310 -14.88 -25.08 -22.43
C ARG A 310 -13.87 -23.93 -22.25
N SER A 311 -13.26 -23.86 -21.08
CA SER A 311 -12.34 -22.77 -20.71
C SER A 311 -11.12 -22.76 -21.61
N ARG A 312 -10.68 -21.56 -21.98
CA ARG A 312 -9.46 -21.32 -22.76
C ARG A 312 -8.40 -20.71 -21.85
N ASN A 313 -7.78 -21.54 -21.02
CA ASN A 313 -6.65 -21.16 -20.20
C ASN A 313 -5.33 -21.50 -20.90
N PHE A 314 -4.25 -20.88 -20.47
CA PHE A 314 -2.92 -21.06 -21.04
C PHE A 314 -1.99 -21.68 -20.01
N TYR A 315 -1.08 -22.55 -20.47
CA TYR A 315 0.03 -23.00 -19.63
C TYR A 315 0.87 -21.80 -19.19
N GLU A 316 1.50 -21.93 -18.04
CA GLU A 316 2.46 -20.94 -17.55
C GLU A 316 3.49 -20.58 -18.62
N LYS A 317 3.73 -19.26 -18.81
CA LYS A 317 4.70 -18.71 -19.77
C LYS A 317 4.52 -19.18 -21.22
N SER A 318 3.29 -19.52 -21.59
CA SER A 318 3.01 -20.03 -22.93
C SER A 318 1.69 -19.52 -23.48
N GLU A 319 1.66 -19.20 -24.77
CA GLU A 319 0.42 -18.92 -25.51
C GLU A 319 -0.34 -20.21 -25.91
N ASN A 320 0.21 -21.40 -25.54
CA ASN A 320 -0.44 -22.67 -25.81
C ASN A 320 -1.62 -22.89 -24.87
N ALA A 321 -2.80 -23.04 -25.44
CA ALA A 321 -3.99 -23.36 -24.68
C ALA A 321 -3.91 -24.76 -24.06
N ILE A 322 -4.39 -24.88 -22.82
CA ILE A 322 -4.52 -26.15 -22.12
C ILE A 322 -5.66 -26.94 -22.76
N ASN A 323 -5.36 -28.17 -23.16
CA ASN A 323 -6.39 -29.11 -23.65
C ASN A 323 -7.02 -29.85 -22.46
N TRP A 324 -8.11 -29.31 -21.94
CA TRP A 324 -8.85 -29.91 -20.83
C TRP A 324 -9.50 -31.25 -21.12
N ASP A 325 -9.67 -31.60 -22.42
CA ASP A 325 -10.21 -32.92 -22.85
C ASP A 325 -9.15 -34.00 -22.98
N ASN A 326 -7.87 -33.65 -22.82
CA ASN A 326 -6.78 -34.62 -22.83
C ASN A 326 -6.92 -35.60 -21.65
N PRO A 327 -7.12 -36.93 -21.93
CA PRO A 327 -7.24 -37.91 -20.85
C PRO A 327 -5.96 -38.09 -20.01
N ASN A 328 -4.82 -37.66 -20.54
CA ASN A 328 -3.51 -37.72 -19.89
C ASN A 328 -3.07 -36.36 -19.36
N ILE A 329 -3.99 -35.40 -19.15
CA ILE A 329 -3.65 -34.15 -18.54
C ILE A 329 -3.03 -34.35 -17.14
N ALA A 330 -2.00 -33.60 -16.80
CA ALA A 330 -1.38 -33.68 -15.50
C ALA A 330 -2.40 -33.42 -14.38
N LYS A 331 -2.27 -34.11 -13.27
CA LYS A 331 -3.15 -33.89 -12.09
C LYS A 331 -3.04 -32.46 -11.57
N TYR A 332 -1.85 -31.89 -11.58
CA TYR A 332 -1.53 -30.53 -11.17
C TYR A 332 -0.73 -29.84 -12.25
N GLY A 333 -0.92 -28.56 -12.40
CA GLY A 333 -0.13 -27.78 -13.34
C GLY A 333 -0.36 -26.28 -13.18
N LEU A 334 0.60 -25.53 -13.68
CA LEU A 334 0.60 -24.07 -13.59
C LEU A 334 -0.05 -23.47 -14.83
N MET A 335 -0.87 -22.44 -14.61
CA MET A 335 -1.59 -21.72 -15.67
C MET A 335 -1.52 -20.21 -15.45
N GLU A 336 -1.51 -19.49 -16.57
CA GLU A 336 -1.67 -18.03 -16.56
C GLU A 336 -3.02 -17.63 -15.99
N ARG A 337 -3.05 -16.50 -15.28
CA ARG A 337 -4.25 -15.97 -14.65
C ARG A 337 -4.50 -14.51 -14.98
N ARG A 338 -5.76 -14.12 -14.79
CA ARG A 338 -6.24 -12.74 -14.91
C ARG A 338 -7.17 -12.44 -13.74
N ASP A 339 -6.61 -11.95 -12.69
CA ASP A 339 -7.33 -11.55 -11.47
C ASP A 339 -7.38 -10.01 -11.37
N ASP A 340 -8.19 -9.45 -10.49
CA ASP A 340 -8.13 -8.04 -10.12
C ASP A 340 -7.09 -7.88 -9.03
N VAL A 341 -5.99 -7.22 -9.35
CA VAL A 341 -4.87 -7.03 -8.43
C VAL A 341 -4.61 -5.55 -8.22
N SER A 342 -4.41 -5.18 -6.99
CA SER A 342 -4.07 -3.81 -6.58
C SER A 342 -2.97 -3.81 -5.54
N SER A 343 -2.14 -2.77 -5.50
CA SER A 343 -1.08 -2.66 -4.50
C SER A 343 -0.71 -1.22 -4.19
N CYS A 344 -0.24 -1.00 -2.96
CA CYS A 344 0.46 0.21 -2.57
C CYS A 344 1.89 -0.17 -2.21
N ALA A 345 2.85 0.28 -3.00
CA ALA A 345 4.27 0.09 -2.80
C ALA A 345 4.84 1.25 -1.99
N TYR A 346 5.75 0.96 -1.04
CA TYR A 346 6.38 1.96 -0.17
C TYR A 346 7.89 1.87 -0.33
N PHE A 347 8.54 3.03 -0.45
CA PHE A 347 9.98 3.09 -0.62
C PHE A 347 10.56 4.43 -0.16
N TYR A 348 11.86 4.47 0.02
CA TYR A 348 12.62 5.69 0.21
C TYR A 348 13.45 5.98 -1.03
N LEU A 349 13.59 7.26 -1.37
CA LEU A 349 14.36 7.75 -2.51
C LEU A 349 15.20 8.97 -2.12
N ASP A 350 16.32 9.18 -2.79
CA ASP A 350 17.28 10.26 -2.52
C ASP A 350 16.82 11.66 -2.98
N ARG A 351 15.61 11.79 -3.52
CA ARG A 351 15.00 13.06 -3.93
C ARG A 351 13.56 13.19 -3.44
N PRO A 352 13.06 14.45 -3.30
CA PRO A 352 11.75 14.72 -2.71
C PRO A 352 10.55 14.44 -3.64
N GLU A 353 10.76 14.15 -4.92
CA GLU A 353 9.73 13.81 -5.90
C GLU A 353 10.17 12.61 -6.76
N ASN A 354 9.27 12.04 -7.53
CA ASN A 354 9.52 10.93 -8.43
C ASN A 354 8.84 11.13 -9.78
N ASP A 355 9.22 10.29 -10.77
CA ASP A 355 8.70 10.35 -12.15
C ASP A 355 7.59 9.32 -12.40
N LEU A 356 7.07 8.69 -11.33
CA LEU A 356 6.05 7.65 -11.45
C LEU A 356 4.74 8.20 -12.01
N PRO A 357 3.94 7.36 -12.68
CA PRO A 357 2.61 7.74 -13.13
C PRO A 357 1.76 8.30 -11.99
N ALA A 358 0.94 9.29 -12.30
CA ALA A 358 -0.03 9.82 -11.36
C ALA A 358 -1.02 8.72 -10.91
N LEU A 359 -1.63 8.91 -9.74
CA LEU A 359 -2.65 8.01 -9.24
C LEU A 359 -3.77 7.83 -10.28
N ILE A 360 -4.16 6.60 -10.55
CA ILE A 360 -5.24 6.27 -11.48
C ILE A 360 -6.57 6.89 -11.01
N ARG A 361 -7.48 7.09 -11.96
CA ARG A 361 -8.77 7.78 -11.71
C ARG A 361 -9.60 7.08 -10.64
N PRO A 362 -10.44 7.82 -9.89
CA PRO A 362 -11.30 7.26 -8.84
C PRO A 362 -12.17 6.09 -9.33
N ASP A 363 -12.81 6.21 -10.49
CA ASP A 363 -13.66 5.16 -11.04
C ASP A 363 -12.88 3.85 -11.31
N ASP A 364 -11.62 3.95 -11.74
CA ASP A 364 -10.76 2.78 -11.98
C ASP A 364 -10.29 2.15 -10.67
N ARG A 365 -10.12 2.95 -9.60
CA ARG A 365 -9.77 2.45 -8.26
C ARG A 365 -10.92 1.72 -7.58
N ILE A 366 -12.18 2.18 -7.82
CA ILE A 366 -13.38 1.76 -7.09
C ILE A 366 -14.13 0.64 -7.80
N ARG A 367 -14.10 0.60 -9.15
CA ARG A 367 -14.92 -0.34 -9.95
C ARG A 367 -14.85 -1.79 -9.45
N GLY A 368 -16.02 -2.38 -9.16
CA GLY A 368 -16.16 -3.78 -8.75
C GLY A 368 -15.81 -4.05 -7.27
N LEU A 369 -15.63 -3.00 -6.46
CA LEU A 369 -15.54 -3.13 -5.01
C LEU A 369 -16.95 -3.04 -4.42
N GLU A 370 -17.61 -4.17 -4.31
CA GLU A 370 -18.93 -4.22 -3.70
C GLU A 370 -18.85 -4.08 -2.18
N PRO A 371 -19.90 -3.53 -1.52
CA PRO A 371 -19.99 -3.52 -0.07
C PRO A 371 -19.93 -4.95 0.50
N ASP A 372 -19.48 -5.09 1.73
CA ASP A 372 -19.57 -6.36 2.46
C ASP A 372 -21.04 -6.78 2.56
N GLN A 373 -21.35 -8.00 2.10
CA GLN A 373 -22.68 -8.61 2.28
C GLN A 373 -22.83 -9.13 3.70
#